data_225c5bc054a1c7a47fd6bbef30b83572
#
_entry.id   225c5bc054a1c7a47fd6bbef30b83572
#
_cell.length_a   1.000
_cell.length_b   1.000
_cell.length_c   1.000
_cell.angle_alpha   90.00
_cell.angle_beta   90.00
_cell.angle_gamma   90.00
#
_symmetry.space_group_name_H-M   'P 1'
#
loop_
_entity.id
_entity.type
_entity.pdbx_description
1 polymer ?
#
loop_
_entity_poly.entity_id
_entity_poly.type
_entity_poly.pdbx_seq_one_letter_code
_entity_poly.pdbx_strand_id
1 'polypeptide(L)'
;MLAFVIYHLLFIIYFVVCYFFHTFVASIHKTNRMKRMIPLFLAALIGGSFTSCSEKKKSDVIIAPKPQAPKPKKTQKMSEYEQARDVEWLGTTYKVVVKREADSSLPLVQGDDNTKYYDNKITVRILRKDGTEFFNRTFLKSDFTGYLDTHTKEEGALLGIVFVEADGDNLSFAASVGSPDITSDEYVPLKVKISRMGVVSVGKDSQLDTASDDTQEEEEEGV
;
A
#
# COMPACT_ATOMS: atom_id res chain seq x y z
N MET A 1 -0.73 2.22 40.49
CA MET A 1 -1.09 2.86 39.23
C MET A 1 -1.84 1.92 38.28
N LEU A 2 -1.38 0.70 38.06
CA LEU A 2 -2.03 -0.26 37.13
C LEU A 2 -3.47 -0.63 37.52
N ALA A 3 -3.75 -0.83 38.81
CA ALA A 3 -5.07 -1.18 39.30
C ALA A 3 -6.14 -0.07 39.06
N PHE A 4 -5.72 1.19 39.09
CA PHE A 4 -6.62 2.32 38.87
C PHE A 4 -7.03 2.44 37.40
N VAL A 5 -6.09 2.13 36.48
CA VAL A 5 -6.37 2.11 35.04
C VAL A 5 -7.32 0.98 34.66
N ILE A 6 -7.14 -0.21 35.25
CA ILE A 6 -8.03 -1.36 35.02
C ILE A 6 -9.45 -1.09 35.53
N TYR A 7 -9.58 -0.44 36.69
CA TYR A 7 -10.89 -0.09 37.23
C TYR A 7 -11.66 0.92 36.36
N HIS A 8 -10.92 1.93 35.81
CA HIS A 8 -11.50 2.90 34.88
C HIS A 8 -11.93 2.25 33.57
N LEU A 9 -11.15 1.31 33.05
CA LEU A 9 -11.47 0.60 31.80
C LEU A 9 -12.71 -0.29 31.97
N LEU A 10 -12.83 -1.00 33.10
CA LEU A 10 -14.00 -1.81 33.42
C LEU A 10 -15.26 -0.95 33.62
N PHE A 11 -15.13 0.24 34.22
CA PHE A 11 -16.22 1.18 34.39
C PHE A 11 -16.74 1.72 33.06
N ILE A 12 -15.86 2.05 32.13
CA ILE A 12 -16.22 2.50 30.77
C ILE A 12 -16.94 1.38 30.01
N ILE A 13 -16.42 0.14 30.07
CA ILE A 13 -17.03 -1.01 29.39
C ILE A 13 -18.44 -1.26 29.98
N TYR A 14 -18.62 -1.20 31.29
CA TYR A 14 -19.92 -1.35 31.92
C TYR A 14 -20.92 -0.28 31.46
N PHE A 15 -20.47 0.98 31.35
CA PHE A 15 -21.32 2.09 30.91
C PHE A 15 -21.75 1.96 29.46
N VAL A 16 -20.82 1.53 28.57
CA VAL A 16 -21.11 1.29 27.17
C VAL A 16 -22.08 0.13 26.96
N VAL A 17 -21.92 -0.96 27.71
CA VAL A 17 -22.83 -2.12 27.68
C VAL A 17 -24.22 -1.75 28.19
N CYS A 18 -24.32 -0.98 29.29
CA CYS A 18 -25.60 -0.50 29.83
C CYS A 18 -26.31 0.44 28.82
N TYR A 19 -25.58 1.33 28.18
CA TYR A 19 -26.13 2.26 27.17
C TYR A 19 -26.66 1.50 25.95
N PHE A 20 -25.91 0.50 25.50
CA PHE A 20 -26.33 -0.35 24.38
C PHE A 20 -27.58 -1.19 24.72
N PHE A 21 -27.63 -1.70 25.93
CA PHE A 21 -28.78 -2.46 26.39
C PHE A 21 -30.03 -1.60 26.52
N HIS A 22 -29.90 -0.35 27.01
CA HIS A 22 -31.01 0.59 27.14
C HIS A 22 -31.58 1.04 25.79
N THR A 23 -30.70 1.28 24.80
CA THR A 23 -31.14 1.64 23.44
C THR A 23 -31.75 0.45 22.70
N PHE A 24 -31.26 -0.77 22.96
CA PHE A 24 -31.82 -2.00 22.38
C PHE A 24 -33.21 -2.30 22.92
N VAL A 25 -33.40 -2.17 24.25
CA VAL A 25 -34.71 -2.37 24.91
C VAL A 25 -35.72 -1.30 24.46
N ALA A 26 -35.30 -0.04 24.29
CA ALA A 26 -36.17 1.03 23.79
C ALA A 26 -36.62 0.79 22.35
N SER A 27 -35.77 0.17 21.51
CA SER A 27 -36.10 -0.19 20.13
C SER A 27 -37.15 -1.31 20.03
N ILE A 28 -37.16 -2.25 21.00
CA ILE A 28 -38.10 -3.38 21.02
C ILE A 28 -39.52 -2.93 21.37
N HIS A 29 -39.66 -1.80 22.07
CA HIS A 29 -40.99 -1.31 22.50
C HIS A 29 -41.85 -0.70 21.39
N LYS A 30 -41.27 -0.47 20.20
CA LYS A 30 -41.94 0.27 19.11
C LYS A 30 -42.69 -0.58 18.09
N THR A 31 -42.67 -1.91 18.19
CA THR A 31 -43.42 -2.77 17.26
C THR A 31 -44.30 -3.80 17.97
N ASN A 32 -45.61 -3.53 17.93
CA ASN A 32 -46.64 -4.40 18.55
C ASN A 32 -46.74 -5.85 17.99
N ARG A 33 -45.95 -6.19 16.98
CA ARG A 33 -45.92 -7.54 16.38
C ARG A 33 -44.96 -8.50 17.07
N MET A 34 -43.96 -7.99 17.75
CA MET A 34 -42.89 -8.81 18.38
C MET A 34 -43.25 -9.31 19.81
N LYS A 35 -44.27 -8.76 20.45
CA LYS A 35 -44.69 -9.17 21.80
C LYS A 35 -45.19 -10.62 21.87
N ARG A 36 -45.59 -11.23 20.75
CA ARG A 36 -46.08 -12.63 20.71
C ARG A 36 -44.99 -13.67 20.50
N MET A 37 -43.79 -13.25 20.07
CA MET A 37 -42.68 -14.17 19.75
C MET A 37 -41.70 -14.37 20.93
N ILE A 38 -41.66 -13.45 21.90
CA ILE A 38 -40.72 -13.51 23.03
C ILE A 38 -40.97 -14.74 23.95
N PRO A 39 -42.20 -15.13 24.31
CA PRO A 39 -42.42 -16.31 25.14
C PRO A 39 -42.09 -17.63 24.44
N LEU A 40 -42.19 -17.67 23.10
CA LEU A 40 -41.82 -18.84 22.29
C LEU A 40 -40.30 -19.08 22.28
N PHE A 41 -39.51 -18.02 22.23
CA PHE A 41 -38.04 -18.10 22.28
C PHE A 41 -37.51 -18.50 23.66
N LEU A 42 -38.16 -18.01 24.74
CA LEU A 42 -37.79 -18.36 26.12
C LEU A 42 -38.12 -19.82 26.45
N ALA A 43 -39.22 -20.35 25.91
CA ALA A 43 -39.60 -21.76 26.07
C ALA A 43 -38.67 -22.73 25.31
N ALA A 44 -38.13 -22.30 24.18
CA ALA A 44 -37.16 -23.09 23.40
C ALA A 44 -35.79 -23.22 24.09
N LEU A 45 -35.38 -22.19 24.87
CA LEU A 45 -34.11 -22.22 25.62
C LEU A 45 -34.13 -23.12 26.86
N ILE A 46 -35.30 -23.34 27.46
CA ILE A 46 -35.45 -24.20 28.66
C ILE A 46 -35.65 -25.67 28.27
N GLY A 47 -36.22 -25.95 27.08
CA GLY A 47 -36.47 -27.31 26.60
C GLY A 47 -35.25 -28.08 26.07
N GLY A 48 -34.11 -27.38 25.82
CA GLY A 48 -32.93 -27.98 25.22
C GLY A 48 -31.91 -28.65 26.15
N SER A 49 -32.19 -28.68 27.49
CA SER A 49 -31.17 -29.09 28.49
C SER A 49 -31.18 -30.56 28.89
N PHE A 50 -32.02 -31.40 28.33
CA PHE A 50 -32.14 -32.84 28.71
C PHE A 50 -32.00 -33.79 27.53
N THR A 51 -30.84 -33.80 26.88
CA THR A 51 -30.41 -34.99 26.12
C THR A 51 -29.01 -35.34 26.57
N SER A 52 -28.99 -36.10 27.68
CA SER A 52 -27.81 -36.75 28.22
C SER A 52 -27.38 -37.92 27.35
N CYS A 53 -26.12 -37.94 27.04
CA CYS A 53 -25.18 -39.05 26.90
C CYS A 53 -25.71 -40.42 26.48
N SER A 54 -25.30 -40.83 25.31
CA SER A 54 -24.94 -42.24 25.01
C SER A 54 -23.52 -42.27 24.47
N GLU A 55 -22.55 -42.62 25.31
CA GLU A 55 -21.20 -42.96 24.93
C GLU A 55 -21.18 -44.21 24.04
N LYS A 56 -20.97 -43.99 22.76
CA LYS A 56 -20.36 -45.02 21.89
C LYS A 56 -18.93 -44.57 21.58
N LYS A 57 -17.95 -45.21 22.25
CA LYS A 57 -16.55 -45.17 21.88
C LYS A 57 -16.42 -45.57 20.44
N LYS A 58 -16.37 -44.63 19.51
CA LYS A 58 -15.78 -44.79 18.21
C LYS A 58 -14.40 -44.17 18.27
N SER A 59 -13.38 -44.93 17.95
CA SER A 59 -12.02 -44.46 17.72
C SER A 59 -12.08 -43.47 16.55
N ASP A 60 -12.25 -42.18 16.87
CA ASP A 60 -12.13 -41.12 15.90
C ASP A 60 -10.66 -40.97 15.54
N VAL A 61 -10.29 -41.62 14.45
CA VAL A 61 -9.15 -41.14 13.66
C VAL A 61 -9.56 -39.76 13.15
N ILE A 62 -9.10 -38.72 13.84
CA ILE A 62 -9.24 -37.35 13.37
C ILE A 62 -8.40 -37.22 12.10
N ILE A 63 -9.01 -37.49 10.96
CA ILE A 63 -8.43 -37.15 9.66
C ILE A 63 -8.57 -35.64 9.61
N ALA A 64 -7.53 -34.91 10.09
CA ALA A 64 -7.43 -33.49 9.87
C ALA A 64 -7.53 -33.28 8.35
N PRO A 65 -8.48 -32.45 7.85
CA PRO A 65 -8.56 -32.15 6.44
C PRO A 65 -7.21 -31.58 6.02
N LYS A 66 -6.60 -32.21 5.00
CA LYS A 66 -5.34 -31.74 4.43
C LYS A 66 -5.50 -30.26 4.11
N PRO A 67 -4.60 -29.37 4.59
CA PRO A 67 -4.68 -27.95 4.27
C PRO A 67 -4.86 -27.79 2.77
N GLN A 68 -5.94 -27.16 2.35
CA GLN A 68 -6.13 -26.85 0.94
C GLN A 68 -5.00 -25.91 0.55
N ALA A 69 -4.30 -26.25 -0.54
CA ALA A 69 -3.29 -25.36 -1.09
C ALA A 69 -3.93 -23.98 -1.32
N PRO A 70 -3.27 -22.90 -0.90
CA PRO A 70 -3.81 -21.56 -1.08
C PRO A 70 -4.14 -21.34 -2.56
N LYS A 71 -5.33 -20.84 -2.83
CA LYS A 71 -5.75 -20.54 -4.21
C LYS A 71 -4.76 -19.52 -4.79
N PRO A 72 -4.30 -19.70 -6.05
CA PRO A 72 -3.38 -18.74 -6.65
C PRO A 72 -4.00 -17.35 -6.62
N LYS A 73 -3.26 -16.38 -6.07
CA LYS A 73 -3.66 -14.97 -6.08
C LYS A 73 -3.68 -14.48 -7.53
N LYS A 74 -4.68 -13.68 -7.88
CA LYS A 74 -4.73 -13.05 -9.21
C LYS A 74 -3.63 -12.01 -9.32
N THR A 75 -3.00 -11.93 -10.51
CA THR A 75 -2.05 -10.86 -10.83
C THR A 75 -2.73 -9.50 -10.66
N GLN A 76 -2.08 -8.60 -9.95
CA GLN A 76 -2.59 -7.27 -9.63
C GLN A 76 -1.97 -6.20 -10.54
N LYS A 77 -2.58 -5.02 -10.55
CA LYS A 77 -2.05 -3.81 -11.16
C LYS A 77 -1.81 -2.78 -10.07
N MET A 78 -0.71 -2.05 -10.16
CA MET A 78 -0.55 -0.81 -9.40
C MET A 78 -1.48 0.27 -9.95
N SER A 79 -1.77 1.31 -9.14
CA SER A 79 -2.64 2.40 -9.56
C SER A 79 -2.07 3.12 -10.80
N GLU A 80 -2.90 3.37 -11.78
CA GLU A 80 -2.56 4.18 -12.96
C GLU A 80 -2.83 5.65 -12.64
N TYR A 81 -2.01 6.56 -13.19
CA TYR A 81 -2.21 8.00 -13.03
C TYR A 81 -1.68 8.77 -14.23
N GLU A 82 -2.21 9.97 -14.42
CA GLU A 82 -1.66 10.99 -15.29
C GLU A 82 -1.61 12.32 -14.53
N GLN A 83 -0.44 12.93 -14.48
CA GLN A 83 -0.21 14.23 -13.84
C GLN A 83 0.30 15.22 -14.88
N ALA A 84 -0.25 16.42 -14.90
CA ALA A 84 0.19 17.51 -15.74
C ALA A 84 0.52 18.73 -14.89
N ARG A 85 1.65 19.36 -15.16
CA ARG A 85 2.11 20.56 -14.45
C ARG A 85 2.69 21.56 -15.45
N ASP A 86 2.31 22.83 -15.30
CA ASP A 86 2.96 23.90 -16.03
C ASP A 86 4.23 24.34 -15.27
N VAL A 87 5.33 24.50 -16.01
CA VAL A 87 6.67 24.75 -15.48
C VAL A 87 7.31 25.88 -16.27
N GLU A 88 7.80 26.89 -15.57
CA GLU A 88 8.63 27.93 -16.17
C GLU A 88 10.06 27.40 -16.35
N TRP A 89 10.54 27.33 -17.58
CA TRP A 89 11.86 26.86 -17.91
C TRP A 89 12.39 27.56 -19.16
N LEU A 90 13.67 27.95 -19.15
CA LEU A 90 14.34 28.67 -20.23
C LEU A 90 13.56 29.93 -20.69
N GLY A 91 12.92 30.64 -19.75
CA GLY A 91 12.18 31.87 -20.00
C GLY A 91 10.82 31.70 -20.68
N THR A 92 10.30 30.47 -20.76
CA THR A 92 8.95 30.19 -21.28
C THR A 92 8.27 29.07 -20.50
N THR A 93 6.96 28.97 -20.63
CA THR A 93 6.15 27.95 -19.97
C THR A 93 6.15 26.67 -20.80
N TYR A 94 6.44 25.57 -20.14
CA TYR A 94 6.27 24.20 -20.66
C TYR A 94 5.22 23.46 -19.85
N LYS A 95 4.53 22.51 -20.47
CA LYS A 95 3.66 21.56 -19.77
C LYS A 95 4.36 20.22 -19.67
N VAL A 96 4.68 19.80 -18.43
CA VAL A 96 5.21 18.47 -18.13
C VAL A 96 4.05 17.56 -17.83
N VAL A 97 3.93 16.44 -18.56
CA VAL A 97 2.92 15.41 -18.38
C VAL A 97 3.63 14.09 -18.08
N VAL A 98 3.27 13.47 -16.97
CA VAL A 98 3.78 12.16 -16.56
C VAL A 98 2.60 11.20 -16.43
N LYS A 99 2.64 10.09 -17.17
CA LYS A 99 1.61 9.06 -17.16
C LYS A 99 2.19 7.71 -16.80
N ARG A 100 1.65 7.05 -15.77
CA ARG A 100 1.97 5.67 -15.40
C ARG A 100 0.83 4.74 -15.78
N GLU A 101 1.19 3.63 -16.42
CA GLU A 101 0.26 2.58 -16.84
C GLU A 101 0.90 1.21 -16.58
N ALA A 102 0.09 0.25 -16.12
CA ALA A 102 0.53 -1.14 -16.04
C ALA A 102 0.65 -1.73 -17.45
N ASP A 103 1.74 -2.47 -17.71
CA ASP A 103 1.98 -3.09 -19.00
C ASP A 103 2.03 -4.61 -18.90
N SER A 104 1.04 -5.28 -19.47
CA SER A 104 0.94 -6.74 -19.45
C SER A 104 1.94 -7.45 -20.37
N SER A 105 2.67 -6.72 -21.21
CA SER A 105 3.72 -7.27 -22.08
C SER A 105 5.07 -7.39 -21.36
N LEU A 106 5.24 -6.71 -20.22
CA LEU A 106 6.44 -6.78 -19.40
C LEU A 106 6.44 -8.02 -18.52
N PRO A 107 7.62 -8.50 -18.09
CA PRO A 107 7.71 -9.55 -17.07
C PRO A 107 6.93 -9.17 -15.82
N LEU A 108 6.28 -10.15 -15.20
CA LEU A 108 5.61 -9.96 -13.92
C LEU A 108 6.66 -9.75 -12.82
N VAL A 109 6.35 -8.85 -11.89
CA VAL A 109 7.13 -8.59 -10.68
C VAL A 109 6.44 -9.19 -9.47
N GLN A 110 7.16 -9.37 -8.38
CA GLN A 110 6.69 -10.05 -7.19
C GLN A 110 6.67 -9.10 -6.00
N GLY A 111 5.56 -9.03 -5.29
CA GLY A 111 5.48 -8.34 -4.01
C GLY A 111 5.89 -9.25 -2.85
N ASP A 112 6.08 -8.67 -1.67
CA ASP A 112 6.60 -9.31 -0.45
C ASP A 112 5.78 -10.53 0.01
N ASP A 113 4.49 -10.55 -0.32
CA ASP A 113 3.55 -11.62 0.02
C ASP A 113 3.38 -12.68 -1.08
N ASN A 114 4.30 -12.76 -2.03
CA ASN A 114 4.25 -13.59 -3.24
C ASN A 114 3.09 -13.25 -4.20
N THR A 115 2.47 -12.09 -4.05
CA THR A 115 1.50 -11.60 -5.03
C THR A 115 2.24 -11.12 -6.28
N LYS A 116 1.74 -11.50 -7.45
CA LYS A 116 2.30 -11.06 -8.73
C LYS A 116 1.64 -9.77 -9.20
N TYR A 117 2.46 -8.87 -9.73
CA TYR A 117 2.00 -7.60 -10.29
C TYR A 117 2.47 -7.45 -11.73
N TYR A 118 1.69 -6.71 -12.53
CA TYR A 118 2.17 -6.18 -13.79
C TYR A 118 3.13 -5.04 -13.52
N ASP A 119 4.29 -5.03 -14.17
CA ASP A 119 5.21 -3.88 -14.10
C ASP A 119 4.62 -2.69 -14.86
N ASN A 120 5.15 -1.50 -14.61
CA ASN A 120 4.67 -0.27 -15.20
C ASN A 120 5.58 0.21 -16.33
N LYS A 121 4.97 0.93 -17.25
CA LYS A 121 5.62 1.89 -18.12
C LYS A 121 5.24 3.30 -17.71
N ILE A 122 6.16 4.23 -17.77
CA ILE A 122 5.92 5.63 -17.42
C ILE A 122 6.33 6.51 -18.59
N THR A 123 5.37 7.21 -19.16
CA THR A 123 5.61 8.14 -20.27
C THR A 123 5.75 9.56 -19.71
N VAL A 124 6.87 10.20 -20.03
CA VAL A 124 7.15 11.60 -19.76
C VAL A 124 7.04 12.38 -21.06
N ARG A 125 6.12 13.34 -21.11
CA ARG A 125 5.94 14.26 -22.23
C ARG A 125 6.15 15.69 -21.77
N ILE A 126 6.85 16.46 -22.56
CA ILE A 126 7.07 17.88 -22.31
C ILE A 126 6.57 18.63 -23.55
N LEU A 127 5.60 19.48 -23.36
CA LEU A 127 4.96 20.26 -24.41
C LEU A 127 5.38 21.73 -24.28
N ARG A 128 5.62 22.37 -25.40
CA ARG A 128 5.83 23.83 -25.46
C ARG A 128 4.49 24.55 -25.22
N LYS A 129 4.56 25.85 -25.00
CA LYS A 129 3.39 26.72 -24.80
C LYS A 129 2.38 26.66 -25.96
N ASP A 130 2.85 26.44 -27.17
CA ASP A 130 2.03 26.28 -28.38
C ASP A 130 1.42 24.88 -28.54
N GLY A 131 1.68 23.97 -27.60
CA GLY A 131 1.21 22.58 -27.61
C GLY A 131 2.09 21.64 -28.41
N THR A 132 3.16 22.11 -29.09
CA THR A 132 4.08 21.24 -29.79
C THR A 132 4.92 20.42 -28.82
N GLU A 133 5.24 19.19 -29.19
CA GLU A 133 6.01 18.28 -28.38
C GLU A 133 7.50 18.66 -28.42
N PHE A 134 8.07 18.92 -27.24
CA PHE A 134 9.51 19.10 -27.07
C PHE A 134 10.20 17.77 -26.81
N PHE A 135 9.59 16.94 -25.96
CA PHE A 135 10.14 15.67 -25.52
C PHE A 135 9.01 14.65 -25.28
N ASN A 136 9.27 13.41 -25.66
CA ASN A 136 8.38 12.29 -25.38
C ASN A 136 9.19 11.01 -25.26
N ARG A 137 9.16 10.38 -24.09
CA ARG A 137 9.84 9.11 -23.87
C ARG A 137 9.06 8.28 -22.86
N THR A 138 8.96 6.99 -23.18
CA THR A 138 8.46 5.98 -22.24
C THR A 138 9.66 5.33 -21.55
N PHE A 139 9.62 5.32 -20.23
CA PHE A 139 10.59 4.70 -19.35
C PHE A 139 10.05 3.36 -18.85
N LEU A 140 10.95 2.38 -18.77
CA LEU A 140 10.73 1.05 -18.22
C LEU A 140 11.74 0.82 -17.08
N LYS A 141 11.50 -0.18 -16.23
CA LYS A 141 12.48 -0.60 -15.20
C LYS A 141 13.86 -0.86 -15.81
N SER A 142 13.91 -1.40 -17.03
CA SER A 142 15.16 -1.67 -17.75
C SER A 142 16.07 -0.46 -17.96
N ASP A 143 15.51 0.76 -18.04
CA ASP A 143 16.29 2.00 -18.17
C ASP A 143 17.11 2.31 -16.90
N PHE A 144 16.77 1.70 -15.78
CA PHE A 144 17.36 1.95 -14.47
C PHE A 144 18.26 0.84 -13.96
N THR A 145 18.36 -0.29 -14.66
CA THR A 145 19.04 -1.52 -14.18
C THR A 145 20.49 -1.31 -13.76
N GLY A 146 21.21 -0.33 -14.34
CA GLY A 146 22.58 0.00 -13.98
C GLY A 146 22.75 0.52 -12.53
N TYR A 147 21.66 0.95 -11.89
CA TYR A 147 21.64 1.57 -10.56
C TYR A 147 20.99 0.70 -9.49
N LEU A 148 20.37 -0.43 -9.89
CA LEU A 148 19.64 -1.33 -9.00
C LEU A 148 20.53 -2.47 -8.52
N ASP A 149 20.26 -2.95 -7.30
CA ASP A 149 20.79 -4.22 -6.79
C ASP A 149 20.09 -5.42 -7.45
N THR A 150 20.57 -6.63 -7.18
CA THR A 150 20.05 -7.86 -7.82
C THR A 150 18.59 -8.11 -7.46
N HIS A 151 18.20 -7.94 -6.19
CA HIS A 151 16.84 -8.18 -5.72
C HIS A 151 15.85 -7.22 -6.40
N THR A 152 16.14 -5.92 -6.37
CA THR A 152 15.29 -4.91 -7.00
C THR A 152 15.20 -5.07 -8.54
N LYS A 153 16.26 -5.57 -9.19
CA LYS A 153 16.22 -5.91 -10.63
C LYS A 153 15.22 -7.00 -10.95
N GLU A 154 15.21 -8.06 -10.13
CA GLU A 154 14.39 -9.25 -10.37
C GLU A 154 12.95 -9.03 -9.94
N GLU A 155 12.73 -8.57 -8.72
CA GLU A 155 11.42 -8.52 -8.08
C GLU A 155 10.78 -7.13 -8.07
N GLY A 156 11.57 -6.05 -8.13
CA GLY A 156 11.06 -4.68 -8.11
C GLY A 156 10.28 -4.28 -9.35
N ALA A 157 9.45 -3.26 -9.21
CA ALA A 157 8.68 -2.60 -10.26
C ALA A 157 9.12 -1.14 -10.44
N LEU A 158 8.88 -0.56 -11.61
CA LEU A 158 8.98 0.89 -11.78
C LEU A 158 7.79 1.56 -11.08
N LEU A 159 8.05 2.15 -9.89
CA LEU A 159 6.98 2.68 -9.02
C LEU A 159 6.50 4.05 -9.47
N GLY A 160 7.40 4.94 -9.90
CA GLY A 160 7.03 6.30 -10.22
C GLY A 160 8.13 7.11 -10.89
N ILE A 161 7.73 8.14 -11.61
CA ILE A 161 8.56 9.27 -12.02
C ILE A 161 7.74 10.53 -11.72
N VAL A 162 8.35 11.49 -11.02
CA VAL A 162 7.69 12.73 -10.62
C VAL A 162 8.58 13.92 -10.96
N PHE A 163 8.02 14.97 -11.55
CA PHE A 163 8.74 16.20 -11.78
C PHE A 163 9.08 16.89 -10.44
N VAL A 164 10.34 17.27 -10.27
CA VAL A 164 10.83 17.96 -9.06
C VAL A 164 10.99 19.45 -9.34
N GLU A 165 11.89 19.80 -10.25
CA GLU A 165 12.27 21.18 -10.51
C GLU A 165 12.84 21.42 -11.91
N ALA A 166 12.88 22.68 -12.32
CA ALA A 166 13.67 23.16 -13.43
C ALA A 166 14.97 23.77 -12.86
N ASP A 167 16.10 23.17 -13.17
CA ASP A 167 17.43 23.58 -12.70
C ASP A 167 18.32 23.94 -13.91
N GLY A 168 18.45 25.25 -14.15
CA GLY A 168 19.21 25.78 -15.27
C GLY A 168 18.77 25.18 -16.60
N ASP A 169 19.69 24.47 -17.27
CA ASP A 169 19.45 23.84 -18.57
C ASP A 169 18.71 22.48 -18.49
N ASN A 170 18.30 22.04 -17.30
CA ASN A 170 17.72 20.72 -17.08
C ASN A 170 16.36 20.77 -16.40
N LEU A 171 15.49 19.82 -16.73
CA LEU A 171 14.34 19.43 -15.92
C LEU A 171 14.71 18.18 -15.14
N SER A 172 14.52 18.25 -13.81
CA SER A 172 14.86 17.20 -12.87
C SER A 172 13.61 16.46 -12.43
N PHE A 173 13.70 15.12 -12.42
CA PHE A 173 12.63 14.22 -11.98
C PHE A 173 13.19 13.26 -10.94
N ALA A 174 12.42 12.98 -9.91
CA ALA A 174 12.64 11.84 -9.04
C ALA A 174 12.00 10.60 -9.66
N ALA A 175 12.71 9.47 -9.62
CA ALA A 175 12.21 8.18 -10.04
C ALA A 175 12.42 7.16 -8.92
N SER A 176 11.62 6.11 -8.88
CA SER A 176 11.75 5.04 -7.89
C SER A 176 11.45 3.67 -8.51
N VAL A 177 12.27 2.69 -8.12
CA VAL A 177 12.09 1.27 -8.45
C VAL A 177 12.16 0.49 -7.15
N GLY A 178 11.18 -0.39 -6.90
CA GLY A 178 11.12 -1.14 -5.64
C GLY A 178 9.95 -2.08 -5.57
N SER A 179 9.57 -2.48 -4.36
CA SER A 179 8.45 -3.40 -4.13
C SER A 179 7.14 -2.84 -4.69
N PRO A 180 6.37 -3.61 -5.46
CA PRO A 180 5.05 -3.21 -5.96
C PRO A 180 3.98 -3.24 -4.85
N ASP A 181 4.30 -3.76 -3.67
CA ASP A 181 3.38 -3.81 -2.53
C ASP A 181 3.25 -2.44 -1.91
N ILE A 182 2.02 -1.93 -1.79
CA ILE A 182 1.73 -0.61 -1.22
C ILE A 182 2.08 -0.51 0.27
N THR A 183 2.25 -1.64 0.95
CA THR A 183 2.62 -1.72 2.37
C THR A 183 4.13 -1.78 2.59
N SER A 184 4.91 -1.93 1.53
CA SER A 184 6.38 -1.97 1.58
C SER A 184 6.97 -0.58 1.38
N ASP A 185 8.01 -0.28 2.16
CA ASP A 185 8.79 0.95 2.05
C ASP A 185 10.10 0.72 1.25
N GLU A 186 10.26 -0.46 0.66
CA GLU A 186 11.48 -0.84 -0.05
C GLU A 186 11.50 -0.27 -1.47
N TYR A 187 12.40 0.67 -1.72
CA TYR A 187 12.65 1.21 -3.07
C TYR A 187 14.05 1.82 -3.19
N VAL A 188 14.55 1.88 -4.41
CA VAL A 188 15.79 2.58 -4.78
C VAL A 188 15.41 3.95 -5.33
N PRO A 189 15.83 5.05 -4.68
CA PRO A 189 15.61 6.41 -5.17
C PRO A 189 16.59 6.72 -6.32
N LEU A 190 16.05 7.33 -7.37
CA LEU A 190 16.77 7.63 -8.59
C LEU A 190 16.45 9.05 -9.07
N LYS A 191 17.39 9.68 -9.75
CA LYS A 191 17.23 10.99 -10.36
C LYS A 191 17.31 10.87 -11.89
N VAL A 192 16.34 11.44 -12.58
CA VAL A 192 16.32 11.56 -14.05
C VAL A 192 16.42 13.03 -14.39
N LYS A 193 17.35 13.40 -15.29
CA LYS A 193 17.46 14.76 -15.81
C LYS A 193 17.23 14.74 -17.32
N ILE A 194 16.46 15.71 -17.80
CA ILE A 194 16.21 15.94 -19.22
C ILE A 194 16.77 17.32 -19.56
N SER A 195 17.78 17.35 -20.41
CA SER A 195 18.42 18.61 -20.79
C SER A 195 17.60 19.37 -21.83
N ARG A 196 17.96 20.65 -22.02
CA ARG A 196 17.41 21.51 -23.09
C ARG A 196 17.61 20.96 -24.51
N MET A 197 18.49 19.99 -24.67
CA MET A 197 18.71 19.28 -25.94
C MET A 197 17.89 17.97 -26.00
N GLY A 198 17.07 17.66 -25.02
CA GLY A 198 16.32 16.41 -24.94
C GLY A 198 17.18 15.20 -24.56
N VAL A 199 18.40 15.39 -24.06
CA VAL A 199 19.26 14.32 -23.61
C VAL A 199 18.83 13.90 -22.21
N VAL A 200 18.65 12.58 -22.00
CA VAL A 200 18.28 11.99 -20.72
C VAL A 200 19.52 11.48 -20.01
N SER A 201 19.68 11.82 -18.74
CA SER A 201 20.66 11.21 -17.84
C SER A 201 19.94 10.64 -16.60
N VAL A 202 20.43 9.50 -16.12
CA VAL A 202 19.92 8.81 -14.93
C VAL A 202 21.06 8.69 -13.92
N GLY A 203 20.75 8.77 -12.63
CA GLY A 203 21.69 8.58 -11.52
C GLY A 203 20.96 8.14 -10.25
N LYS A 204 21.72 7.70 -9.24
CA LYS A 204 21.17 7.52 -7.88
C LYS A 204 20.86 8.88 -7.27
N ASP A 205 19.80 8.96 -6.48
CA ASP A 205 19.52 10.15 -5.69
C ASP A 205 20.13 9.98 -4.30
N SER A 206 21.39 10.44 -4.16
CA SER A 206 22.14 10.34 -2.91
C SER A 206 21.66 11.31 -1.80
N GLN A 207 20.76 12.26 -2.11
CA GLN A 207 20.25 13.19 -1.11
C GLN A 207 19.21 12.57 -0.19
N LEU A 208 18.57 11.48 -0.61
CA LEU A 208 17.63 10.74 0.23
C LEU A 208 18.32 9.67 1.09
N ASP A 209 19.53 9.22 0.72
CA ASP A 209 20.30 8.24 1.50
C ASP A 209 21.00 8.87 2.72
N THR A 210 21.22 10.20 2.74
CA THR A 210 21.93 10.87 3.84
C THR A 210 21.07 11.22 5.05
N ALA A 211 19.78 10.94 5.03
CA ALA A 211 18.89 11.23 6.17
C ALA A 211 18.94 10.16 7.29
N SER A 212 19.73 9.09 7.14
CA SER A 212 19.78 7.99 8.09
C SER A 212 21.16 7.70 8.70
N ASP A 213 22.23 8.46 8.39
CA ASP A 213 23.60 8.10 8.81
C ASP A 213 24.43 9.23 9.45
N ASP A 214 23.80 10.27 10.00
CA ASP A 214 24.49 11.28 10.83
C ASP A 214 24.37 10.94 12.32
N THR A 215 24.86 9.75 12.71
CA THR A 215 25.32 9.51 14.07
C THR A 215 26.85 9.48 14.02
N GLN A 216 27.48 10.65 13.94
CA GLN A 216 28.91 10.78 14.24
C GLN A 216 29.11 10.55 15.74
N GLU A 217 29.71 9.42 16.05
CA GLU A 217 30.36 9.20 17.36
C GLU A 217 31.45 10.24 17.52
N GLU A 218 31.22 11.25 18.34
CA GLU A 218 32.30 12.09 18.89
C GLU A 218 33.11 11.23 19.85
N GLU A 219 34.23 10.69 19.38
CA GLU A 219 35.26 10.14 20.25
C GLU A 219 35.87 11.32 21.02
N GLU A 220 35.52 11.47 22.32
CA GLU A 220 36.26 12.27 23.29
C GLU A 220 37.60 11.62 23.53
N GLU A 221 38.67 12.14 22.92
CA GLU A 221 40.02 11.94 23.38
C GLU A 221 40.24 12.71 24.70
N GLY A 222 40.16 11.99 25.82
CA GLY A 222 40.59 12.46 27.13
C GLY A 222 42.10 12.44 27.24
N VAL A 223 42.68 13.63 27.54
CA VAL A 223 44.04 13.81 28.03
C VAL A 223 44.04 13.68 29.55
#